data_eae999800d763a33eb54d1f95c58e72a
#
_entry.id   eae999800d763a33eb54d1f95c58e72a
#
_cell.length_a   1.000
_cell.length_b   1.000
_cell.length_c   1.000
_cell.angle_alpha   90.00
_cell.angle_beta   90.00
_cell.angle_gamma   90.00
#
_symmetry.space_group_name_H-M   'P 1'
#
loop_
_entity.id
_entity.type
_entity.pdbx_description
1 polymer ?
#
loop_
_entity_poly.entity_id
_entity_poly.type
_entity_poly.pdbx_seq_one_letter_code
_entity_poly.pdbx_strand_id
1 'polypeptide(L)'
;MASKIPKLTVFRDRKDPGAYTWSPFVVKLEARLRFSNLSYTTRAGTLTESPKGKLPYVRIEEDDGQSSLLSDSALITKTLIKSGAITDLNANLSPAEAATDLSIRALLEDKLYFLNGHERWISNFYTMRDVGPLSTIPYIPRLIIGQIVYGKITRTLHGQGTGRYSPAEIAALRLETWTAVDALVGDGERWLLGGKGPTEADASLFGFLASSLTASANPETKAIVMGLPSLMEYAERVHKEYFSDYKKWE
;
A
#
# COMPACT_ATOMS: atom_id res chain seq x y z
N MET A 1 -7.62 -7.96 -31.78
CA MET A 1 -6.54 -8.88 -31.35
C MET A 1 -6.73 -9.09 -29.87
N ALA A 2 -6.87 -10.34 -29.38
CA ALA A 2 -6.94 -10.58 -27.95
C ALA A 2 -5.62 -10.10 -27.31
N SER A 3 -5.71 -9.20 -26.32
CA SER A 3 -4.56 -8.75 -25.56
C SER A 3 -3.98 -9.97 -24.83
N LYS A 4 -2.77 -10.37 -25.20
CA LYS A 4 -2.06 -11.43 -24.47
C LYS A 4 -1.74 -10.92 -23.08
N ILE A 5 -2.15 -11.68 -22.07
CA ILE A 5 -1.87 -11.35 -20.66
C ILE A 5 -0.36 -11.54 -20.42
N PRO A 6 0.39 -10.47 -20.11
CA PRO A 6 1.82 -10.59 -19.88
C PRO A 6 2.08 -11.40 -18.61
N LYS A 7 3.21 -12.12 -18.58
CA LYS A 7 3.67 -12.75 -17.35
C LYS A 7 4.22 -11.67 -16.41
N LEU A 8 3.57 -11.50 -15.26
CA LEU A 8 3.87 -10.43 -14.32
C LEU A 8 4.48 -10.99 -13.03
N THR A 9 5.61 -10.42 -12.63
CA THR A 9 6.21 -10.67 -11.31
C THR A 9 6.23 -9.39 -10.49
N VAL A 10 5.56 -9.41 -9.33
CA VAL A 10 5.55 -8.31 -8.36
C VAL A 10 6.67 -8.52 -7.34
N PHE A 11 7.56 -7.54 -7.21
CA PHE A 11 8.62 -7.53 -6.21
C PHE A 11 8.18 -6.76 -4.97
N ARG A 12 8.32 -7.41 -3.82
CA ARG A 12 7.80 -6.97 -2.52
C ARG A 12 8.88 -7.10 -1.43
N ASP A 13 8.62 -6.55 -0.24
CA ASP A 13 9.57 -6.51 0.88
C ASP A 13 9.73 -7.85 1.63
N ARG A 14 8.87 -8.85 1.35
CA ARG A 14 8.88 -10.18 2.00
C ARG A 14 8.82 -11.30 0.98
N LYS A 15 9.41 -12.44 1.37
CA LYS A 15 9.40 -13.66 0.53
C LYS A 15 8.13 -14.48 0.65
N ASP A 16 7.36 -14.31 1.74
CA ASP A 16 6.25 -15.20 2.08
C ASP A 16 5.06 -14.99 1.13
N PRO A 17 4.81 -15.90 0.19
CA PRO A 17 3.58 -15.85 -0.58
C PRO A 17 2.38 -16.08 0.36
N GLY A 18 1.23 -15.48 0.07
CA GLY A 18 0.05 -15.62 0.91
C GLY A 18 0.09 -14.86 2.24
N ALA A 19 0.99 -13.88 2.38
CA ALA A 19 1.03 -12.99 3.54
C ALA A 19 1.05 -11.52 3.11
N TYR A 20 0.34 -10.67 3.83
CA TYR A 20 0.39 -9.23 3.62
C TYR A 20 1.76 -8.66 3.97
N THR A 21 2.16 -7.61 3.29
CA THR A 21 3.38 -6.87 3.58
C THR A 21 3.06 -5.63 4.42
N TRP A 22 4.09 -5.05 5.03
CA TRP A 22 3.94 -3.79 5.75
C TRP A 22 3.90 -2.56 4.83
N SER A 23 4.16 -2.75 3.52
CA SER A 23 4.09 -1.68 2.53
C SER A 23 2.65 -1.52 2.01
N PRO A 24 1.97 -0.40 2.27
CA PRO A 24 0.64 -0.15 1.74
C PRO A 24 0.62 -0.12 0.20
N PHE A 25 1.71 0.33 -0.42
CA PHE A 25 1.80 0.42 -1.87
C PHE A 25 1.99 -0.95 -2.55
N VAL A 26 2.60 -1.93 -1.86
CA VAL A 26 2.67 -3.32 -2.36
C VAL A 26 1.28 -3.92 -2.32
N VAL A 27 0.60 -3.85 -1.17
CA VAL A 27 -0.75 -4.39 -1.02
C VAL A 27 -1.75 -3.68 -1.95
N LYS A 28 -1.64 -2.36 -2.11
CA LYS A 28 -2.41 -1.59 -3.10
C LYS A 28 -2.25 -2.17 -4.51
N LEU A 29 -1.02 -2.41 -4.94
CA LEU A 29 -0.79 -2.96 -6.29
C LEU A 29 -1.36 -4.37 -6.41
N GLU A 30 -1.15 -5.24 -5.42
CA GLU A 30 -1.71 -6.58 -5.41
C GLU A 30 -3.26 -6.55 -5.44
N ALA A 31 -3.89 -5.66 -4.65
CA ALA A 31 -5.34 -5.46 -4.70
C ALA A 31 -5.80 -5.01 -6.09
N ARG A 32 -5.11 -4.05 -6.67
CA ARG A 32 -5.43 -3.54 -8.01
C ARG A 32 -5.36 -4.62 -9.09
N LEU A 33 -4.37 -5.49 -9.04
CA LEU A 33 -4.23 -6.62 -9.96
C LEU A 33 -5.36 -7.64 -9.76
N ARG A 34 -5.69 -7.95 -8.51
CA ARG A 34 -6.76 -8.90 -8.15
C ARG A 34 -8.15 -8.36 -8.51
N PHE A 35 -8.41 -7.08 -8.33
CA PHE A 35 -9.66 -6.43 -8.79
C PHE A 35 -9.84 -6.54 -10.31
N SER A 36 -8.77 -6.71 -11.06
CA SER A 36 -8.79 -6.93 -12.51
C SER A 36 -8.65 -8.40 -12.91
N ASN A 37 -8.67 -9.33 -11.96
CA ASN A 37 -8.42 -10.77 -12.21
C ASN A 37 -7.11 -11.06 -12.97
N LEU A 38 -6.09 -10.18 -12.83
CA LEU A 38 -4.80 -10.41 -13.45
C LEU A 38 -3.93 -11.30 -12.56
N SER A 39 -3.53 -12.45 -13.10
CA SER A 39 -2.61 -13.35 -12.42
C SER A 39 -1.19 -12.79 -12.36
N TYR A 40 -0.53 -12.95 -11.22
CA TYR A 40 0.85 -12.52 -11.02
C TYR A 40 1.58 -13.48 -10.09
N THR A 41 2.91 -13.44 -10.12
CA THR A 41 3.77 -14.11 -9.13
C THR A 41 4.41 -13.07 -8.24
N THR A 42 4.80 -13.45 -7.02
CA THR A 42 5.48 -12.57 -6.08
C THR A 42 6.91 -13.03 -5.83
N ARG A 43 7.84 -12.08 -5.66
CA ARG A 43 9.22 -12.33 -5.25
C ARG A 43 9.69 -11.26 -4.26
N ALA A 44 10.67 -11.61 -3.42
CA ALA A 44 11.38 -10.59 -2.67
C ALA A 44 12.15 -9.68 -3.63
N GLY A 45 12.02 -8.37 -3.44
CA GLY A 45 12.73 -7.35 -4.21
C GLY A 45 13.71 -6.58 -3.35
N THR A 46 14.65 -5.91 -4.00
CA THR A 46 15.59 -5.00 -3.36
C THR A 46 15.39 -3.57 -3.86
N LEU A 47 15.71 -2.58 -3.03
CA LEU A 47 15.63 -1.18 -3.44
C LEU A 47 16.65 -0.82 -4.52
N THR A 48 17.76 -1.57 -4.59
CA THR A 48 18.83 -1.37 -5.57
C THR A 48 18.46 -1.86 -6.97
N GLU A 49 17.63 -2.90 -7.08
CA GLU A 49 17.12 -3.40 -8.35
C GLU A 49 15.92 -2.61 -8.87
N SER A 50 15.25 -1.89 -7.99
CA SER A 50 14.09 -1.08 -8.34
C SER A 50 14.51 0.15 -9.16
N PRO A 51 13.91 0.42 -10.33
CA PRO A 51 14.23 1.61 -11.15
C PRO A 51 14.09 2.95 -10.44
N LYS A 52 13.26 3.02 -9.38
CA LYS A 52 13.03 4.23 -8.57
C LYS A 52 13.47 4.10 -7.11
N GLY A 53 14.20 3.02 -6.76
CA GLY A 53 14.61 2.77 -5.37
C GLY A 53 13.44 2.59 -4.40
N LYS A 54 12.29 2.09 -4.86
CA LYS A 54 11.06 1.90 -4.08
C LYS A 54 10.40 0.57 -4.41
N LEU A 55 9.65 0.05 -3.44
CA LEU A 55 8.72 -1.07 -3.62
C LEU A 55 7.26 -0.54 -3.66
N PRO A 56 6.38 -1.17 -4.43
CA PRO A 56 6.65 -2.28 -5.34
C PRO A 56 7.32 -1.85 -6.65
N TYR A 57 7.97 -2.80 -7.29
CA TYR A 57 8.26 -2.76 -8.72
C TYR A 57 7.83 -4.09 -9.35
N VAL A 58 7.65 -4.12 -10.66
CA VAL A 58 7.25 -5.30 -11.40
C VAL A 58 8.21 -5.60 -12.54
N ARG A 59 8.34 -6.90 -12.85
CA ARG A 59 8.87 -7.37 -14.13
C ARG A 59 7.72 -7.79 -15.01
N ILE A 60 7.68 -7.28 -16.22
CA ILE A 60 6.76 -7.68 -17.27
C ILE A 60 7.60 -8.46 -18.28
N GLU A 61 7.23 -9.72 -18.49
CA GLU A 61 7.87 -10.58 -19.50
C GLU A 61 6.92 -10.68 -20.70
N GLU A 62 7.41 -10.30 -21.88
CA GLU A 62 6.69 -10.41 -23.14
C GLU A 62 7.01 -11.75 -23.82
N ASP A 63 6.16 -12.18 -24.75
CA ASP A 63 6.29 -13.48 -25.42
C ASP A 63 7.54 -13.62 -26.28
N ASP A 64 8.12 -12.50 -26.72
CA ASP A 64 9.39 -12.46 -27.48
C ASP A 64 10.62 -12.63 -26.58
N GLY A 65 10.43 -12.86 -25.28
CA GLY A 65 11.49 -13.02 -24.29
C GLY A 65 12.07 -11.70 -23.78
N GLN A 66 11.58 -10.56 -24.24
CA GLN A 66 11.96 -9.27 -23.67
C GLN A 66 11.32 -9.11 -22.28
N SER A 67 12.01 -8.42 -21.39
CA SER A 67 11.47 -8.09 -20.08
C SER A 67 11.75 -6.63 -19.72
N SER A 68 10.77 -5.98 -19.11
CA SER A 68 10.89 -4.62 -18.62
C SER A 68 10.63 -4.54 -17.12
N LEU A 69 11.30 -3.59 -16.44
CA LEU A 69 11.09 -3.29 -15.05
C LEU A 69 10.36 -1.95 -14.91
N LEU A 70 9.26 -1.96 -14.19
CA LEU A 70 8.48 -0.75 -13.88
C LEU A 70 8.39 -0.57 -12.36
N SER A 71 8.52 0.65 -11.90
CA SER A 71 8.37 1.01 -10.47
C SER A 71 7.27 2.04 -10.29
N ASP A 72 6.77 2.11 -9.04
CA ASP A 72 5.68 2.95 -8.60
C ASP A 72 4.30 2.35 -8.93
N SER A 73 3.52 2.04 -7.88
CA SER A 73 2.23 1.34 -8.03
C SER A 73 1.26 2.06 -8.96
N ALA A 74 1.20 3.39 -8.93
CA ALA A 74 0.31 4.17 -9.79
C ALA A 74 0.77 4.16 -11.25
N LEU A 75 2.09 4.26 -11.51
CA LEU A 75 2.64 4.22 -12.86
C LEU A 75 2.56 2.81 -13.46
N ILE A 76 2.77 1.77 -12.66
CA ILE A 76 2.57 0.37 -13.06
C ILE A 76 1.12 0.19 -13.52
N THR A 77 0.15 0.59 -12.68
CA THR A 77 -1.28 0.50 -13.02
C THR A 77 -1.61 1.23 -14.31
N LYS A 78 -1.15 2.47 -14.48
CA LYS A 78 -1.38 3.24 -15.72
C LYS A 78 -0.80 2.56 -16.95
N THR A 79 0.38 1.96 -16.84
CA THR A 79 1.02 1.23 -17.94
C THR A 79 0.24 -0.02 -18.31
N LEU A 80 -0.23 -0.79 -17.32
CA LEU A 80 -1.04 -1.98 -17.55
C LEU A 80 -2.42 -1.66 -18.15
N ILE A 81 -3.05 -0.54 -17.74
CA ILE A 81 -4.28 -0.04 -18.37
C ILE A 81 -4.02 0.33 -19.84
N LYS A 82 -2.96 1.12 -20.09
CA LYS A 82 -2.61 1.56 -21.45
C LYS A 82 -2.31 0.40 -22.40
N SER A 83 -1.72 -0.67 -21.91
CA SER A 83 -1.44 -1.89 -22.71
C SER A 83 -2.69 -2.77 -22.88
N GLY A 84 -3.80 -2.49 -22.18
CA GLY A 84 -4.99 -3.33 -22.18
C GLY A 84 -4.86 -4.61 -21.34
N ALA A 85 -3.80 -4.75 -20.55
CA ALA A 85 -3.60 -5.90 -19.67
C ALA A 85 -4.58 -5.93 -18.50
N ILE A 86 -5.02 -4.76 -18.04
CA ILE A 86 -6.07 -4.60 -17.01
C ILE A 86 -7.07 -3.53 -17.45
N THR A 87 -8.30 -3.65 -16.94
CA THR A 87 -9.35 -2.65 -17.16
C THR A 87 -9.08 -1.39 -16.33
N ASP A 88 -9.50 -0.23 -16.83
CA ASP A 88 -9.53 1.00 -16.04
C ASP A 88 -10.75 0.97 -15.11
N LEU A 89 -10.52 0.85 -13.79
CA LEU A 89 -11.59 0.84 -12.80
C LEU A 89 -12.35 2.17 -12.73
N ASN A 90 -11.71 3.25 -13.13
CA ASN A 90 -12.28 4.59 -13.10
C ASN A 90 -12.91 5.03 -14.44
N ALA A 91 -12.95 4.15 -15.47
CA ALA A 91 -13.40 4.50 -16.81
C ALA A 91 -14.82 5.05 -16.88
N ASN A 92 -15.69 4.66 -15.95
CA ASN A 92 -17.10 5.06 -15.92
C ASN A 92 -17.41 6.15 -14.88
N LEU A 93 -16.40 6.70 -14.21
CA LEU A 93 -16.59 7.79 -13.26
C LEU A 93 -16.87 9.10 -13.98
N SER A 94 -17.83 9.86 -13.48
CA SER A 94 -18.00 11.26 -13.86
C SER A 94 -16.76 12.09 -13.48
N PRO A 95 -16.53 13.26 -14.05
CA PRO A 95 -15.41 14.12 -13.67
C PRO A 95 -15.35 14.45 -12.18
N ALA A 96 -16.50 14.62 -11.51
CA ALA A 96 -16.57 14.87 -10.08
C ALA A 96 -16.18 13.64 -9.26
N GLU A 97 -16.64 12.45 -9.63
CA GLU A 97 -16.25 11.19 -8.98
C GLU A 97 -14.77 10.89 -9.18
N ALA A 98 -14.23 11.12 -10.39
CA ALA A 98 -12.81 10.96 -10.67
C ALA A 98 -11.93 11.91 -9.81
N ALA A 99 -12.40 13.15 -9.59
CA ALA A 99 -11.75 14.10 -8.69
C ALA A 99 -11.82 13.63 -7.22
N THR A 100 -12.95 13.06 -6.81
CA THR A 100 -13.13 12.48 -5.47
C THR A 100 -12.21 11.27 -5.27
N ASP A 101 -12.15 10.34 -6.23
CA ASP A 101 -11.21 9.21 -6.22
C ASP A 101 -9.75 9.68 -6.05
N LEU A 102 -9.35 10.67 -6.85
CA LEU A 102 -8.01 11.24 -6.74
C LEU A 102 -7.74 11.88 -5.36
N SER A 103 -8.73 12.58 -4.81
CA SER A 103 -8.63 13.23 -3.49
C SER A 103 -8.49 12.20 -2.37
N ILE A 104 -9.23 11.10 -2.41
CA ILE A 104 -9.13 10.00 -1.44
C ILE A 104 -7.73 9.35 -1.53
N ARG A 105 -7.25 9.09 -2.75
CA ARG A 105 -5.89 8.55 -2.92
C ARG A 105 -4.83 9.49 -2.37
N ALA A 106 -4.93 10.79 -2.62
CA ALA A 106 -4.02 11.78 -2.06
C ALA A 106 -4.09 11.83 -0.52
N LEU A 107 -5.29 11.75 0.07
CA LEU A 107 -5.47 11.67 1.52
C LEU A 107 -4.71 10.49 2.12
N LEU A 108 -4.78 9.32 1.49
CA LEU A 108 -4.11 8.11 1.94
C LEU A 108 -2.60 8.14 1.66
N GLU A 109 -2.22 8.46 0.42
CA GLU A 109 -0.86 8.28 -0.09
C GLU A 109 0.06 9.47 0.20
N ASP A 110 -0.49 10.70 0.30
CA ASP A 110 0.27 11.93 0.49
C ASP A 110 0.10 12.54 1.90
N LYS A 111 -0.93 12.17 2.67
CA LYS A 111 -1.12 12.58 4.06
C LYS A 111 -0.92 11.43 5.02
N LEU A 112 -1.79 10.42 4.99
CA LEU A 112 -1.80 9.31 5.96
C LEU A 112 -0.50 8.50 5.93
N TYR A 113 0.09 8.30 4.76
CA TYR A 113 1.37 7.61 4.62
C TYR A 113 2.47 8.22 5.51
N PHE A 114 2.59 9.53 5.56
CA PHE A 114 3.60 10.21 6.36
C PHE A 114 3.28 10.19 7.86
N LEU A 115 2.01 10.26 8.24
CA LEU A 115 1.55 10.12 9.64
C LEU A 115 1.86 8.69 10.16
N ASN A 116 1.52 7.65 9.39
CA ASN A 116 1.86 6.26 9.70
C ASN A 116 3.37 6.02 9.62
N GLY A 117 4.06 6.68 8.70
CA GLY A 117 5.51 6.63 8.56
C GLY A 117 6.23 7.16 9.80
N HIS A 118 5.72 8.23 10.41
CA HIS A 118 6.24 8.75 11.68
C HIS A 118 6.08 7.72 12.81
N GLU A 119 4.90 7.14 12.98
CA GLU A 119 4.68 6.10 13.99
C GLU A 119 5.65 4.93 13.82
N ARG A 120 5.77 4.42 12.60
CA ARG A 120 6.61 3.26 12.29
C ARG A 120 8.10 3.53 12.49
N TRP A 121 8.60 4.60 11.88
CA TRP A 121 10.03 4.84 11.77
C TRP A 121 10.61 5.75 12.85
N ILE A 122 9.80 6.58 13.50
CA ILE A 122 10.26 7.44 14.59
C ILE A 122 9.87 6.83 15.93
N SER A 123 8.57 6.60 16.18
CA SER A 123 8.09 6.08 17.46
C SER A 123 8.46 4.61 17.70
N ASN A 124 8.38 3.79 16.64
CA ASN A 124 8.62 2.33 16.71
C ASN A 124 9.84 1.89 15.87
N PHE A 125 10.89 2.70 15.85
CA PHE A 125 12.09 2.46 15.06
C PHE A 125 12.71 1.07 15.27
N TYR A 126 12.81 0.63 16.52
CA TYR A 126 13.42 -0.67 16.83
C TYR A 126 12.62 -1.83 16.24
N THR A 127 11.30 -1.74 16.24
CA THR A 127 10.43 -2.74 15.59
C THR A 127 10.65 -2.74 14.07
N MET A 128 10.74 -1.57 13.44
CA MET A 128 11.05 -1.46 12.01
C MET A 128 12.42 -2.02 11.67
N ARG A 129 13.42 -1.81 12.55
CA ARG A 129 14.76 -2.30 12.36
C ARG A 129 14.86 -3.82 12.56
N ASP A 130 14.30 -4.35 13.66
CA ASP A 130 14.62 -5.71 14.13
C ASP A 130 13.56 -6.75 13.73
N VAL A 131 12.31 -6.34 13.47
CA VAL A 131 11.19 -7.22 13.07
C VAL A 131 10.70 -6.89 11.66
N GLY A 132 10.76 -5.63 11.27
CA GLY A 132 10.28 -5.11 10.00
C GLY A 132 11.26 -5.29 8.83
N PRO A 133 11.24 -4.36 7.86
CA PRO A 133 11.96 -4.49 6.58
C PRO A 133 13.48 -4.69 6.71
N LEU A 134 14.11 -4.20 7.78
CA LEU A 134 15.55 -4.33 7.98
C LEU A 134 15.96 -5.66 8.65
N SER A 135 15.01 -6.47 9.12
CA SER A 135 15.28 -7.73 9.84
C SER A 135 16.03 -8.77 9.01
N THR A 136 15.95 -8.68 7.68
CA THR A 136 16.67 -9.57 6.75
C THR A 136 18.17 -9.28 6.67
N ILE A 137 18.61 -8.12 7.17
CA ILE A 137 20.02 -7.72 7.20
C ILE A 137 20.68 -8.35 8.44
N PRO A 138 21.89 -8.93 8.33
CA PRO A 138 22.63 -9.43 9.48
C PRO A 138 22.78 -8.38 10.59
N TYR A 139 22.77 -8.81 11.86
CA TYR A 139 22.58 -7.93 13.02
C TYR A 139 23.54 -6.73 13.07
N ILE A 140 24.86 -6.95 12.92
CA ILE A 140 25.85 -5.86 13.05
C ILE A 140 25.68 -4.79 11.96
N PRO A 141 25.68 -5.11 10.65
CA PRO A 141 25.41 -4.09 9.62
C PRO A 141 24.00 -3.49 9.74
N ARG A 142 23.02 -4.22 10.25
CA ARG A 142 21.65 -3.71 10.50
C ARG A 142 21.65 -2.51 11.45
N LEU A 143 22.48 -2.51 12.49
CA LEU A 143 22.58 -1.39 13.42
C LEU A 143 23.03 -0.11 12.71
N ILE A 144 24.03 -0.20 11.85
CA ILE A 144 24.58 0.95 11.10
C ILE A 144 23.58 1.42 10.04
N ILE A 145 23.07 0.49 9.23
CA ILE A 145 22.11 0.78 8.17
C ILE A 145 20.83 1.34 8.78
N GLY A 146 20.38 0.81 9.92
CA GLY A 146 19.22 1.32 10.64
C GLY A 146 19.35 2.80 10.99
N GLN A 147 20.50 3.24 11.51
CA GLN A 147 20.74 4.66 11.84
C GLN A 147 20.76 5.54 10.59
N ILE A 148 21.33 5.06 9.48
CA ILE A 148 21.33 5.78 8.20
C ILE A 148 19.89 5.95 7.70
N VAL A 149 19.09 4.88 7.74
CA VAL A 149 17.67 4.89 7.32
C VAL A 149 16.86 5.81 8.23
N TYR A 150 17.04 5.71 9.55
CA TYR A 150 16.39 6.59 10.51
C TYR A 150 16.65 8.07 10.20
N GLY A 151 17.91 8.45 10.03
CA GLY A 151 18.30 9.82 9.70
C GLY A 151 17.74 10.31 8.35
N LYS A 152 17.68 9.43 7.35
CA LYS A 152 17.07 9.74 6.05
C LYS A 152 15.56 9.99 6.18
N ILE A 153 14.85 9.12 6.91
CA ILE A 153 13.40 9.24 7.09
C ILE A 153 13.05 10.45 7.93
N THR A 154 13.79 10.73 9.02
CA THR A 154 13.60 11.93 9.83
C THR A 154 13.70 13.20 8.98
N ARG A 155 14.73 13.30 8.12
CA ARG A 155 14.88 14.43 7.19
C ARG A 155 13.75 14.50 6.17
N THR A 156 13.30 13.36 5.65
CA THR A 156 12.18 13.31 4.71
C THR A 156 10.89 13.79 5.36
N LEU A 157 10.56 13.30 6.56
CA LEU A 157 9.38 13.72 7.32
C LEU A 157 9.43 15.21 7.67
N HIS A 158 10.59 15.71 8.08
CA HIS A 158 10.77 17.13 8.37
C HIS A 158 10.62 17.99 7.11
N GLY A 159 11.19 17.58 5.98
CA GLY A 159 11.11 18.27 4.70
C GLY A 159 9.68 18.29 4.14
N GLN A 160 8.94 17.20 4.29
CA GLN A 160 7.54 17.09 3.89
C GLN A 160 6.60 17.89 4.82
N GLY A 161 6.97 18.11 6.07
CA GLY A 161 6.21 18.89 7.04
C GLY A 161 5.71 18.09 8.25
N THR A 162 5.36 16.82 8.09
CA THR A 162 4.87 15.96 9.19
C THR A 162 5.84 15.92 10.37
N GLY A 163 7.14 15.86 10.13
CA GLY A 163 8.16 15.83 11.17
C GLY A 163 8.35 17.15 11.94
N ARG A 164 7.55 18.18 11.66
CA ARG A 164 7.54 19.46 12.39
C ARG A 164 6.45 19.52 13.45
N TYR A 165 5.49 18.60 13.41
CA TYR A 165 4.45 18.47 14.42
C TYR A 165 4.95 17.71 15.65
N SER A 166 4.39 18.01 16.81
CA SER A 166 4.58 17.21 18.02
C SER A 166 3.95 15.82 17.87
N PRO A 167 4.40 14.83 18.65
CA PRO A 167 3.80 13.49 18.65
C PRO A 167 2.28 13.50 18.90
N ALA A 168 1.80 14.39 19.78
CA ALA A 168 0.38 14.53 20.06
C ALA A 168 -0.43 15.08 18.88
N GLU A 169 0.11 16.06 18.16
CA GLU A 169 -0.51 16.58 16.94
C GLU A 169 -0.54 15.54 15.83
N ILE A 170 0.53 14.75 15.66
CA ILE A 170 0.57 13.65 14.69
C ILE A 170 -0.48 12.60 15.01
N ALA A 171 -0.63 12.23 16.30
CA ALA A 171 -1.64 11.27 16.75
C ALA A 171 -3.07 11.80 16.48
N ALA A 172 -3.33 13.07 16.76
CA ALA A 172 -4.61 13.72 16.47
C ALA A 172 -4.92 13.75 14.96
N LEU A 173 -3.97 14.17 14.14
CA LEU A 173 -4.12 14.20 12.67
C LEU A 173 -4.33 12.81 12.08
N ARG A 174 -3.70 11.79 12.63
CA ARG A 174 -3.85 10.40 12.21
C ARG A 174 -5.26 9.89 12.54
N LEU A 175 -5.74 10.13 13.77
CA LEU A 175 -7.09 9.78 14.20
C LEU A 175 -8.13 10.50 13.32
N GLU A 176 -8.01 11.81 13.15
CA GLU A 176 -8.87 12.60 12.25
C GLU A 176 -8.94 12.00 10.85
N THR A 177 -7.78 11.64 10.29
CA THR A 177 -7.72 11.10 8.93
C THR A 177 -8.41 9.74 8.82
N TRP A 178 -8.20 8.83 9.76
CA TRP A 178 -8.87 7.52 9.76
C TRP A 178 -10.37 7.65 10.01
N THR A 179 -10.80 8.54 10.89
CA THR A 179 -12.23 8.84 11.12
C THR A 179 -12.90 9.39 9.87
N ALA A 180 -12.21 10.27 9.13
CA ALA A 180 -12.74 10.79 7.87
C ALA A 180 -12.86 9.68 6.81
N VAL A 181 -11.91 8.76 6.74
CA VAL A 181 -11.95 7.60 5.84
C VAL A 181 -13.09 6.64 6.23
N ASP A 182 -13.30 6.37 7.53
CA ASP A 182 -14.41 5.56 8.03
C ASP A 182 -15.76 6.13 7.60
N ALA A 183 -15.94 7.44 7.73
CA ALA A 183 -17.15 8.13 7.27
C ALA A 183 -17.39 8.00 5.75
N LEU A 184 -16.33 7.89 4.93
CA LEU A 184 -16.44 7.66 3.50
C LEU A 184 -16.87 6.23 3.17
N VAL A 185 -16.39 5.25 3.93
CA VAL A 185 -16.75 3.83 3.78
C VAL A 185 -18.21 3.57 4.16
N GLY A 186 -18.73 4.29 5.14
CA GLY A 186 -20.14 4.19 5.61
C GLY A 186 -20.40 2.90 6.37
N ASP A 187 -21.19 1.98 5.79
CA ASP A 187 -21.56 0.71 6.40
C ASP A 187 -20.56 -0.45 6.13
N GLY A 188 -19.48 -0.19 5.41
CA GLY A 188 -18.47 -1.21 5.06
C GLY A 188 -18.88 -2.14 3.91
N GLU A 189 -20.14 -2.15 3.50
CA GLU A 189 -20.64 -3.08 2.49
C GLU A 189 -20.47 -2.58 1.05
N ARG A 190 -20.29 -1.28 0.87
CA ARG A 190 -20.15 -0.63 -0.44
C ARG A 190 -18.72 -0.27 -0.78
N TRP A 191 -18.46 -0.02 -2.05
CA TRP A 191 -17.24 0.60 -2.53
C TRP A 191 -17.23 2.11 -2.23
N LEU A 192 -16.06 2.72 -2.10
CA LEU A 192 -15.90 4.12 -1.69
C LEU A 192 -16.76 5.13 -2.46
N LEU A 193 -16.94 4.90 -3.75
CA LEU A 193 -17.78 5.77 -4.60
C LEU A 193 -19.19 5.20 -4.85
N GLY A 194 -19.60 4.18 -4.10
CA GLY A 194 -20.95 3.61 -4.17
C GLY A 194 -21.27 2.81 -5.44
N GLY A 195 -20.31 2.57 -6.31
CA GLY A 195 -20.49 1.83 -7.55
C GLY A 195 -20.62 0.31 -7.34
N LYS A 196 -20.84 -0.42 -8.45
CA LYS A 196 -20.98 -1.88 -8.46
C LYS A 196 -19.64 -2.62 -8.30
N GLY A 197 -18.53 -1.93 -8.41
CA GLY A 197 -17.17 -2.47 -8.29
C GLY A 197 -16.20 -1.47 -7.68
N PRO A 198 -14.98 -1.93 -7.38
CA PRO A 198 -13.95 -1.08 -6.80
C PRO A 198 -13.43 -0.03 -7.77
N THR A 199 -12.89 1.05 -7.21
CA THR A 199 -12.14 2.09 -7.92
C THR A 199 -10.65 2.04 -7.57
N GLU A 200 -9.85 2.94 -8.12
CA GLU A 200 -8.42 3.07 -7.73
C GLU A 200 -8.28 3.51 -6.26
N ALA A 201 -9.23 4.28 -5.72
CA ALA A 201 -9.26 4.66 -4.31
C ALA A 201 -9.47 3.45 -3.39
N ASP A 202 -10.30 2.48 -3.80
CA ASP A 202 -10.53 1.24 -3.04
C ASP A 202 -9.25 0.40 -2.95
N ALA A 203 -8.48 0.31 -4.04
CA ALA A 203 -7.18 -0.36 -4.01
C ALA A 203 -6.20 0.31 -3.03
N SER A 204 -6.17 1.65 -3.00
CA SER A 204 -5.37 2.40 -2.04
C SER A 204 -5.85 2.18 -0.61
N LEU A 205 -7.15 2.28 -0.35
CA LEU A 205 -7.72 2.07 0.98
C LEU A 205 -7.38 0.67 1.51
N PHE A 206 -7.65 -0.37 0.73
CA PHE A 206 -7.33 -1.72 1.17
C PHE A 206 -5.83 -1.91 1.44
N GLY A 207 -4.96 -1.33 0.60
CA GLY A 207 -3.53 -1.33 0.82
C GLY A 207 -3.11 -0.74 2.16
N PHE A 208 -3.71 0.40 2.54
CA PHE A 208 -3.46 1.06 3.82
C PHE A 208 -4.05 0.30 5.01
N LEU A 209 -5.27 -0.23 4.88
CA LEU A 209 -5.91 -1.03 5.93
C LEU A 209 -5.12 -2.30 6.24
N ALA A 210 -4.88 -3.15 5.23
CA ALA A 210 -4.22 -4.42 5.43
C ALA A 210 -2.78 -4.24 5.96
N SER A 211 -2.04 -3.23 5.45
CA SER A 211 -0.70 -2.94 5.96
C SER A 211 -0.72 -2.40 7.40
N SER A 212 -1.77 -1.67 7.80
CA SER A 212 -1.93 -1.15 9.16
C SER A 212 -2.31 -2.24 10.16
N LEU A 213 -3.14 -3.19 9.74
CA LEU A 213 -3.57 -4.32 10.56
C LEU A 213 -2.47 -5.37 10.78
N THR A 214 -1.53 -5.50 9.83
CA THR A 214 -0.48 -6.52 9.89
C THR A 214 0.86 -6.02 10.42
N ALA A 215 1.17 -4.73 10.31
CA ALA A 215 2.46 -4.21 10.76
C ALA A 215 2.49 -4.02 12.27
N SER A 216 3.38 -4.73 12.96
CA SER A 216 3.59 -4.56 14.41
C SER A 216 4.27 -3.25 14.81
N ALA A 217 4.79 -2.50 13.84
CA ALA A 217 5.44 -1.20 14.07
C ALA A 217 4.46 -0.01 14.09
N ASN A 218 3.15 -0.25 14.01
CA ASN A 218 2.15 0.81 14.13
C ASN A 218 0.97 0.41 15.04
N PRO A 219 1.22 0.11 16.31
CA PRO A 219 0.20 -0.37 17.24
C PRO A 219 -0.92 0.62 17.48
N GLU A 220 -0.63 1.93 17.49
CA GLU A 220 -1.65 2.98 17.66
C GLU A 220 -2.56 3.07 16.43
N THR A 221 -1.99 3.05 15.22
CA THR A 221 -2.78 3.00 13.98
C THR A 221 -3.65 1.75 13.93
N LYS A 222 -3.09 0.59 14.30
CA LYS A 222 -3.86 -0.67 14.36
C LYS A 222 -5.04 -0.53 15.32
N ALA A 223 -4.84 0.01 16.52
CA ALA A 223 -5.90 0.23 17.50
C ALA A 223 -6.98 1.17 16.97
N ILE A 224 -6.62 2.27 16.28
CA ILE A 224 -7.58 3.18 15.66
C ILE A 224 -8.43 2.43 14.63
N VAL A 225 -7.81 1.72 13.69
CA VAL A 225 -8.51 1.00 12.62
C VAL A 225 -9.45 -0.07 13.20
N MET A 226 -8.99 -0.84 14.19
CA MET A 226 -9.82 -1.85 14.87
C MET A 226 -10.97 -1.25 15.65
N GLY A 227 -10.86 0.00 16.11
CA GLY A 227 -11.93 0.75 16.76
C GLY A 227 -12.96 1.36 15.81
N LEU A 228 -12.79 1.22 14.49
CA LEU A 228 -13.68 1.76 13.46
C LEU A 228 -14.35 0.58 12.70
N PRO A 229 -15.58 0.19 13.10
CA PRO A 229 -16.24 -1.02 12.61
C PRO A 229 -16.38 -1.06 11.08
N SER A 230 -16.77 0.06 10.46
CA SER A 230 -16.98 0.12 9.01
C SER A 230 -15.68 -0.19 8.23
N LEU A 231 -14.52 0.29 8.71
CA LEU A 231 -13.23 -0.03 8.10
C LEU A 231 -12.87 -1.51 8.26
N MET A 232 -13.20 -2.11 9.42
CA MET A 232 -12.96 -3.53 9.64
C MET A 232 -13.85 -4.39 8.76
N GLU A 233 -15.13 -4.09 8.66
CA GLU A 233 -16.08 -4.79 7.78
C GLU A 233 -15.65 -4.69 6.31
N TYR A 234 -15.27 -3.50 5.87
CA TYR A 234 -14.72 -3.28 4.53
C TYR A 234 -13.45 -4.12 4.29
N ALA A 235 -12.48 -4.08 5.22
CA ALA A 235 -11.24 -4.82 5.08
C ALA A 235 -11.49 -6.34 5.03
N GLU A 236 -12.40 -6.84 5.86
CA GLU A 236 -12.77 -8.26 5.90
C GLU A 236 -13.48 -8.71 4.64
N ARG A 237 -14.39 -7.90 4.11
CA ARG A 237 -15.06 -8.17 2.83
C ARG A 237 -14.07 -8.27 1.69
N VAL A 238 -13.19 -7.29 1.54
CA VAL A 238 -12.18 -7.30 0.46
C VAL A 238 -11.19 -8.47 0.64
N HIS A 239 -10.78 -8.77 1.87
CA HIS A 239 -9.94 -9.94 2.15
C HIS A 239 -10.65 -11.23 1.71
N LYS A 240 -11.89 -11.44 2.13
CA LYS A 240 -12.68 -12.65 1.83
C LYS A 240 -12.87 -12.83 0.31
N GLU A 241 -13.13 -11.74 -0.40
CA GLU A 241 -13.44 -11.79 -1.84
C GLU A 241 -12.18 -11.92 -2.71
N TYR A 242 -11.11 -11.21 -2.38
CA TYR A 242 -9.94 -11.10 -3.26
C TYR A 242 -8.64 -11.69 -2.70
N PHE A 243 -8.58 -11.97 -1.39
CA PHE A 243 -7.36 -12.40 -0.69
C PHE A 243 -7.58 -13.61 0.22
N SER A 244 -8.55 -14.46 -0.08
CA SER A 244 -8.84 -15.66 0.72
C SER A 244 -7.66 -16.64 0.80
N ASP A 245 -6.70 -16.53 -0.10
CA ASP A 245 -5.43 -17.26 -0.14
C ASP A 245 -4.35 -16.65 0.77
N TYR A 246 -4.59 -15.45 1.34
CA TYR A 246 -3.66 -14.79 2.25
C TYR A 246 -4.02 -15.06 3.71
N LYS A 247 -2.97 -15.17 4.56
CA LYS A 247 -3.19 -15.19 6.02
C LYS A 247 -3.79 -13.85 6.44
N LYS A 248 -4.98 -13.91 7.06
CA LYS A 248 -5.65 -12.73 7.63
C LYS A 248 -4.83 -12.18 8.81
N TRP A 249 -4.95 -10.89 9.07
CA TRP A 249 -4.47 -10.25 10.30
C TRP A 249 -5.17 -10.82 11.54
N GLU A 250 -4.44 -10.83 12.64
CA GLU A 250 -4.92 -11.25 13.97
C GLU A 250 -5.47 -10.05 14.74
#